data_c2ae12f37dfe68487d21f58be88fb816
#
_entry.id   c2ae12f37dfe68487d21f58be88fb816
#
_cell.length_a   1.000
_cell.length_b   1.000
_cell.length_c   1.000
_cell.angle_alpha   90.00
_cell.angle_beta   90.00
_cell.angle_gamma   90.00
#
_symmetry.space_group_name_H-M   'P 1'
#
loop_
_entity.id
_entity.type
_entity.pdbx_description
1 polymer ?
#
loop_
_entity_poly.entity_id
_entity_poly.type
_entity_poly.pdbx_seq_one_letter_code
_entity_poly.pdbx_strand_id
1 'polypeptide(L)'
;MLKTRIIPCLDVADGRVVKGVNFVDLIDAGDPVDAARAYDAAGADELCFLDINATYENRGTLYDLVTRTAEACFMPLTVGGGVRTHHDVRALLLAGADKVSFNSAAVANPDVVAEAAQRFGSQCIVVAIDAKTVSPGKWEIFTHGGRRATGIDAVAFARTVASKGAGEILLTSMDRDGTKSGFNIPLTRAVADSVSIPVIASGGVGTLDHLVDGVTQGHASAVLAASIFHFGTFTIGQAKAHMAAAGIPMRLT
;
A
#
# COMPACT_ATOMS: atom_id res chain seq x y z
N MET A 1 -2.31 23.22 -2.23
CA MET A 1 -1.42 22.26 -1.54
C MET A 1 -2.08 20.89 -1.64
N LEU A 2 -1.33 19.84 -1.98
CA LEU A 2 -1.85 18.49 -2.00
C LEU A 2 -2.25 18.05 -0.58
N LYS A 3 -3.35 17.30 -0.48
CA LYS A 3 -3.82 16.76 0.80
C LYS A 3 -3.14 15.41 1.05
N THR A 4 -2.78 15.17 2.31
CA THR A 4 -2.28 13.86 2.75
C THR A 4 -3.43 12.86 2.77
N ARG A 5 -3.20 11.65 2.28
CA ARG A 5 -4.21 10.59 2.19
C ARG A 5 -4.07 9.60 3.36
N ILE A 6 -5.20 9.17 3.90
CA ILE A 6 -5.31 7.99 4.78
C ILE A 6 -5.87 6.85 3.96
N ILE A 7 -5.12 5.76 3.90
CA ILE A 7 -5.40 4.59 3.07
C ILE A 7 -5.59 3.36 3.97
N PRO A 8 -6.82 2.91 4.21
CA PRO A 8 -7.05 1.58 4.78
C PRO A 8 -6.50 0.51 3.85
N CYS A 9 -5.93 -0.57 4.44
CA CYS A 9 -5.45 -1.72 3.68
C CYS A 9 -6.21 -2.98 4.11
N LEU A 10 -6.67 -3.74 3.12
CA LEU A 10 -7.28 -5.04 3.30
C LEU A 10 -6.40 -6.10 2.64
N ASP A 11 -5.86 -7.00 3.45
CA ASP A 11 -5.25 -8.22 2.96
C ASP A 11 -6.38 -9.17 2.56
N VAL A 12 -6.34 -9.67 1.32
CA VAL A 12 -7.38 -10.54 0.78
C VAL A 12 -6.78 -11.92 0.49
N ALA A 13 -7.48 -12.96 0.89
CA ALA A 13 -7.19 -14.34 0.53
C ALA A 13 -8.50 -15.05 0.21
N ASP A 14 -8.56 -15.77 -0.90
CA ASP A 14 -9.75 -16.54 -1.35
C ASP A 14 -11.06 -15.70 -1.35
N GLY A 15 -10.95 -14.42 -1.72
CA GLY A 15 -12.09 -13.50 -1.76
C GLY A 15 -12.59 -13.01 -0.40
N ARG A 16 -11.84 -13.26 0.69
CA ARG A 16 -12.17 -12.82 2.05
C ARG A 16 -11.09 -11.88 2.58
N VAL A 17 -11.49 -10.92 3.40
CA VAL A 17 -10.50 -10.15 4.18
C VAL A 17 -9.88 -11.06 5.22
N VAL A 18 -8.57 -11.06 5.26
CA VAL A 18 -7.82 -11.82 6.26
C VAL A 18 -6.89 -10.89 7.05
N LYS A 19 -6.59 -11.27 8.27
CA LYS A 19 -5.64 -10.54 9.12
C LYS A 19 -4.76 -11.51 9.87
N GLY A 20 -3.46 -11.24 9.84
CA GLY A 20 -2.44 -11.97 10.57
C GLY A 20 -1.31 -11.05 11.02
N VAL A 21 -0.41 -11.56 11.83
CA VAL A 21 0.86 -10.89 12.16
C VAL A 21 1.94 -11.49 11.28
N ASN A 22 2.69 -10.65 10.56
CA ASN A 22 3.72 -11.09 9.60
C ASN A 22 3.22 -12.14 8.57
N PHE A 23 1.96 -12.00 8.11
CA PHE A 23 1.30 -12.91 7.16
C PHE A 23 1.16 -14.37 7.62
N VAL A 24 1.19 -14.63 8.93
CA VAL A 24 0.91 -15.94 9.54
C VAL A 24 -0.30 -15.88 10.46
N ASP A 25 -0.90 -17.05 10.74
CA ASP A 25 -2.09 -17.19 11.59
C ASP A 25 -3.26 -16.29 11.12
N LEU A 26 -3.58 -16.39 9.82
CA LEU A 26 -4.61 -15.59 9.19
C LEU A 26 -5.99 -15.88 9.78
N ILE A 27 -6.68 -14.83 10.22
CA ILE A 27 -8.05 -14.87 10.72
C ILE A 27 -8.95 -14.20 9.70
N ASP A 28 -10.08 -14.84 9.36
CA ASP A 28 -11.13 -14.24 8.52
C ASP A 28 -11.68 -12.99 9.22
N ALA A 29 -11.69 -11.90 8.51
CA ALA A 29 -12.09 -10.60 9.02
C ALA A 29 -13.28 -9.99 8.25
N GLY A 30 -13.97 -10.75 7.40
CA GLY A 30 -15.25 -10.39 6.80
C GLY A 30 -15.23 -10.26 5.28
N ASP A 31 -16.34 -9.73 4.73
CA ASP A 31 -16.48 -9.45 3.30
C ASP A 31 -15.72 -8.17 2.91
N PRO A 32 -14.85 -8.22 1.88
CA PRO A 32 -14.09 -7.05 1.43
C PRO A 32 -14.97 -5.91 0.90
N VAL A 33 -16.11 -6.21 0.28
CA VAL A 33 -17.03 -5.19 -0.26
C VAL A 33 -17.72 -4.42 0.86
N ASP A 34 -18.15 -5.13 1.91
CA ASP A 34 -18.75 -4.49 3.08
C ASP A 34 -17.75 -3.62 3.84
N ALA A 35 -16.49 -4.09 3.95
CA ALA A 35 -15.41 -3.30 4.53
C ALA A 35 -15.12 -2.04 3.68
N ALA A 36 -15.11 -2.17 2.35
CA ALA A 36 -14.92 -1.04 1.44
C ALA A 36 -16.02 0.02 1.59
N ARG A 37 -17.30 -0.39 1.64
CA ARG A 37 -18.42 0.52 1.89
C ARG A 37 -18.29 1.24 3.23
N ALA A 38 -17.88 0.54 4.27
CA ALA A 38 -17.69 1.14 5.59
C ALA A 38 -16.57 2.19 5.58
N TYR A 39 -15.45 1.94 4.88
CA TYR A 39 -14.35 2.91 4.75
C TYR A 39 -14.71 4.09 3.87
N ASP A 40 -15.46 3.88 2.78
CA ASP A 40 -15.97 4.97 1.93
C ASP A 40 -16.90 5.90 2.73
N ALA A 41 -17.86 5.33 3.44
CA ALA A 41 -18.75 6.07 4.33
C ALA A 41 -18.02 6.79 5.48
N ALA A 42 -16.91 6.22 5.97
CA ALA A 42 -16.06 6.83 6.99
C ALA A 42 -15.14 7.93 6.42
N GLY A 43 -15.14 8.14 5.10
CA GLY A 43 -14.38 9.18 4.42
C GLY A 43 -12.90 8.85 4.21
N ALA A 44 -12.53 7.59 4.02
CA ALA A 44 -11.19 7.22 3.58
C ALA A 44 -10.83 7.92 2.25
N ASP A 45 -9.55 8.17 2.03
CA ASP A 45 -9.11 8.89 0.83
C ASP A 45 -8.81 7.95 -0.33
N GLU A 46 -8.52 6.69 -0.05
CA GLU A 46 -8.21 5.61 -0.98
C GLU A 46 -8.36 4.29 -0.23
N LEU A 47 -8.56 3.19 -0.93
CA LEU A 47 -8.54 1.82 -0.39
C LEU A 47 -7.46 1.01 -1.09
N CYS A 48 -6.72 0.20 -0.34
CA CYS A 48 -5.74 -0.73 -0.87
C CYS A 48 -6.19 -2.17 -0.63
N PHE A 49 -6.26 -2.98 -1.69
CA PHE A 49 -6.39 -4.44 -1.64
C PHE A 49 -5.06 -5.09 -1.96
N LEU A 50 -4.60 -5.98 -1.10
CA LEU A 50 -3.42 -6.80 -1.33
C LEU A 50 -3.84 -8.28 -1.33
N ASP A 51 -3.88 -8.89 -2.51
CA ASP A 51 -4.10 -10.33 -2.63
C ASP A 51 -2.80 -11.06 -2.24
N ILE A 52 -2.81 -11.67 -1.05
CA ILE A 52 -1.64 -12.32 -0.48
C ILE A 52 -1.44 -13.76 -1.00
N ASN A 53 -2.44 -14.34 -1.67
CA ASN A 53 -2.41 -15.69 -2.25
C ASN A 53 -2.21 -15.71 -3.77
N ALA A 54 -2.24 -14.56 -4.43
CA ALA A 54 -2.25 -14.41 -5.89
C ALA A 54 -1.06 -15.04 -6.64
N THR A 55 -0.02 -15.47 -5.95
CA THR A 55 1.12 -16.15 -6.59
C THR A 55 0.82 -17.58 -7.00
N TYR A 56 -0.23 -18.21 -6.47
CA TYR A 56 -0.50 -19.65 -6.63
C TYR A 56 -1.92 -19.97 -7.09
N GLU A 57 -2.91 -19.05 -7.01
CA GLU A 57 -4.32 -19.38 -7.16
C GLU A 57 -5.04 -18.65 -8.28
N ASN A 58 -6.28 -19.06 -8.55
CA ASN A 58 -7.10 -18.59 -9.65
C ASN A 58 -7.49 -17.11 -9.50
N ARG A 59 -6.98 -16.25 -10.37
CA ARG A 59 -7.20 -14.80 -10.35
C ARG A 59 -8.62 -14.35 -10.68
N GLY A 60 -9.47 -15.25 -11.14
CA GLY A 60 -10.87 -14.92 -11.46
C GLY A 60 -11.64 -14.34 -10.26
N THR A 61 -11.40 -14.88 -9.08
CA THR A 61 -12.02 -14.43 -7.83
C THR A 61 -11.60 -12.98 -7.48
N LEU A 62 -10.35 -12.62 -7.72
CA LEU A 62 -9.86 -11.25 -7.46
C LEU A 62 -10.52 -10.24 -8.40
N TYR A 63 -10.65 -10.55 -9.70
CA TYR A 63 -11.28 -9.63 -10.65
C TYR A 63 -12.76 -9.39 -10.34
N ASP A 64 -13.50 -10.45 -9.98
CA ASP A 64 -14.90 -10.34 -9.53
C ASP A 64 -15.00 -9.46 -8.27
N LEU A 65 -14.14 -9.70 -7.30
CA LEU A 65 -14.09 -8.89 -6.08
C LEU A 65 -13.81 -7.41 -6.37
N VAL A 66 -12.84 -7.11 -7.23
CA VAL A 66 -12.50 -5.74 -7.63
C VAL A 66 -13.70 -5.07 -8.29
N THR A 67 -14.40 -5.77 -9.21
CA THR A 67 -15.60 -5.25 -9.88
C THR A 67 -16.70 -4.93 -8.88
N ARG A 68 -17.04 -5.87 -8.00
CA ARG A 68 -18.05 -5.67 -6.96
C ARG A 68 -17.71 -4.53 -6.00
N THR A 69 -16.42 -4.36 -5.70
CA THR A 69 -15.96 -3.27 -4.83
C THR A 69 -16.06 -1.92 -5.53
N ALA A 70 -15.61 -1.84 -6.79
CA ALA A 70 -15.67 -0.62 -7.59
C ALA A 70 -17.12 -0.16 -7.86
N GLU A 71 -18.08 -1.10 -7.95
CA GLU A 71 -19.52 -0.80 -8.04
C GLU A 71 -20.11 -0.31 -6.71
N ALA A 72 -19.46 -0.59 -5.60
CA ALA A 72 -19.98 -0.37 -4.25
C ALA A 72 -19.43 0.85 -3.53
N CYS A 73 -18.28 1.39 -3.94
CA CYS A 73 -17.63 2.54 -3.33
C CYS A 73 -17.04 3.49 -4.37
N PHE A 74 -16.83 4.76 -3.99
CA PHE A 74 -16.38 5.83 -4.89
C PHE A 74 -14.98 6.37 -4.56
N MET A 75 -14.35 5.89 -3.50
CA MET A 75 -12.95 6.21 -3.23
C MET A 75 -12.04 5.43 -4.18
N PRO A 76 -10.89 6.00 -4.60
CA PRO A 76 -9.93 5.30 -5.44
C PRO A 76 -9.50 3.96 -4.85
N LEU A 77 -9.41 2.94 -5.71
CA LEU A 77 -9.05 1.57 -5.35
C LEU A 77 -7.68 1.21 -5.93
N THR A 78 -6.71 0.94 -5.05
CA THR A 78 -5.41 0.35 -5.42
C THR A 78 -5.45 -1.15 -5.20
N VAL A 79 -5.08 -1.93 -6.21
CA VAL A 79 -5.04 -3.40 -6.14
C VAL A 79 -3.64 -3.91 -6.38
N GLY A 80 -3.15 -4.72 -5.45
CA GLY A 80 -1.85 -5.41 -5.52
C GLY A 80 -1.98 -6.90 -5.23
N GLY A 81 -0.87 -7.61 -5.42
CA GLY A 81 -0.80 -9.05 -5.28
C GLY A 81 -0.78 -9.76 -6.63
N GLY A 82 0.27 -10.54 -6.87
CA GLY A 82 0.43 -11.38 -8.06
C GLY A 82 0.48 -10.68 -9.42
N VAL A 83 0.55 -9.37 -9.50
CA VAL A 83 0.67 -8.60 -10.75
C VAL A 83 2.06 -8.81 -11.35
N ARG A 84 2.13 -9.27 -12.61
CA ARG A 84 3.38 -9.64 -13.27
C ARG A 84 3.60 -8.94 -14.60
N THR A 85 2.54 -8.63 -15.32
CA THR A 85 2.59 -8.13 -16.70
C THR A 85 1.63 -6.95 -16.91
N HIS A 86 1.82 -6.22 -17.99
CA HIS A 86 0.87 -5.18 -18.41
C HIS A 86 -0.54 -5.75 -18.74
N HIS A 87 -0.65 -7.05 -19.04
CA HIS A 87 -1.95 -7.70 -19.23
C HIS A 87 -2.72 -7.80 -17.91
N ASP A 88 -2.02 -8.11 -16.80
CA ASP A 88 -2.62 -8.13 -15.46
C ASP A 88 -3.09 -6.73 -15.08
N VAL A 89 -2.25 -5.70 -15.35
CA VAL A 89 -2.63 -4.29 -15.12
C VAL A 89 -3.91 -3.94 -15.88
N ARG A 90 -3.95 -4.27 -17.19
CA ARG A 90 -5.14 -4.00 -18.01
C ARG A 90 -6.39 -4.69 -17.45
N ALA A 91 -6.26 -5.94 -17.02
CA ALA A 91 -7.40 -6.71 -16.48
C ALA A 91 -7.93 -6.08 -15.19
N LEU A 92 -7.05 -5.67 -14.27
CA LEU A 92 -7.44 -5.01 -13.02
C LEU A 92 -8.06 -3.63 -13.25
N LEU A 93 -7.50 -2.82 -14.15
CA LEU A 93 -8.09 -1.52 -14.50
C LEU A 93 -9.46 -1.68 -15.16
N LEU A 94 -9.65 -2.68 -16.02
CA LEU A 94 -10.97 -3.00 -16.60
C LEU A 94 -11.97 -3.53 -15.57
N ALA A 95 -11.49 -4.20 -14.53
CA ALA A 95 -12.33 -4.64 -13.41
C ALA A 95 -12.74 -3.48 -12.48
N GLY A 96 -12.15 -2.29 -12.63
CA GLY A 96 -12.52 -1.10 -11.87
C GLY A 96 -11.47 -0.61 -10.87
N ALA A 97 -10.25 -1.18 -10.86
CA ALA A 97 -9.16 -0.60 -10.09
C ALA A 97 -8.70 0.74 -10.69
N ASP A 98 -8.41 1.73 -9.84
CA ASP A 98 -7.82 3.00 -10.26
C ASP A 98 -6.30 2.91 -10.35
N LYS A 99 -5.69 2.10 -9.49
CA LYS A 99 -4.26 1.87 -9.44
C LYS A 99 -3.95 0.38 -9.28
N VAL A 100 -2.80 -0.01 -9.83
CA VAL A 100 -2.31 -1.39 -9.76
C VAL A 100 -0.90 -1.40 -9.20
N SER A 101 -0.64 -2.28 -8.23
CA SER A 101 0.62 -2.34 -7.52
C SER A 101 1.45 -3.56 -7.95
N PHE A 102 2.66 -3.29 -8.46
CA PHE A 102 3.70 -4.29 -8.67
C PHE A 102 4.55 -4.46 -7.39
N ASN A 103 4.99 -5.68 -7.12
CA ASN A 103 5.98 -5.99 -6.08
C ASN A 103 7.09 -6.87 -6.68
N SER A 104 7.07 -8.18 -6.47
CA SER A 104 8.14 -9.11 -6.88
C SER A 104 8.47 -9.07 -8.38
N ALA A 105 7.50 -8.80 -9.24
CA ALA A 105 7.73 -8.69 -10.67
C ALA A 105 8.59 -7.46 -11.03
N ALA A 106 8.36 -6.32 -10.39
CA ALA A 106 9.18 -5.12 -10.56
C ALA A 106 10.59 -5.30 -10.03
N VAL A 107 10.76 -6.07 -8.95
CA VAL A 107 12.09 -6.42 -8.42
C VAL A 107 12.85 -7.33 -9.37
N ALA A 108 12.17 -8.33 -9.96
CA ALA A 108 12.77 -9.25 -10.92
C ALA A 108 13.12 -8.58 -12.25
N ASN A 109 12.26 -7.67 -12.72
CA ASN A 109 12.45 -6.92 -13.96
C ASN A 109 11.77 -5.54 -13.86
N PRO A 110 12.52 -4.46 -13.55
CA PRO A 110 11.95 -3.12 -13.46
C PRO A 110 11.33 -2.58 -14.76
N ASP A 111 11.64 -3.17 -15.92
CA ASP A 111 11.08 -2.73 -17.20
C ASP A 111 9.57 -2.98 -17.32
N VAL A 112 9.00 -3.90 -16.53
CA VAL A 112 7.53 -4.07 -16.48
C VAL A 112 6.81 -2.81 -16.00
N VAL A 113 7.48 -2.01 -15.15
CA VAL A 113 6.96 -0.72 -14.67
C VAL A 113 6.91 0.28 -15.83
N ALA A 114 7.99 0.36 -16.63
CA ALA A 114 8.07 1.25 -17.78
C ALA A 114 7.03 0.88 -18.85
N GLU A 115 6.89 -0.41 -19.16
CA GLU A 115 5.88 -0.88 -20.11
C GLU A 115 4.46 -0.55 -19.66
N ALA A 116 4.14 -0.75 -18.39
CA ALA A 116 2.83 -0.45 -17.84
C ALA A 116 2.57 1.06 -17.81
N ALA A 117 3.54 1.87 -17.35
CA ALA A 117 3.43 3.32 -17.31
C ALA A 117 3.25 3.93 -18.70
N GLN A 118 3.92 3.39 -19.70
CA GLN A 118 3.81 3.84 -21.10
C GLN A 118 2.42 3.56 -21.69
N ARG A 119 1.79 2.44 -21.31
CA ARG A 119 0.48 2.01 -21.83
C ARG A 119 -0.70 2.64 -21.12
N PHE A 120 -0.60 2.80 -19.80
CA PHE A 120 -1.74 3.16 -18.94
C PHE A 120 -1.56 4.51 -18.23
N GLY A 121 -0.36 5.09 -18.29
CA GLY A 121 0.02 6.30 -17.55
C GLY A 121 0.61 5.97 -16.18
N SER A 122 1.58 6.77 -15.74
CA SER A 122 2.24 6.60 -14.44
C SER A 122 1.29 6.66 -13.25
N GLN A 123 0.22 7.47 -13.34
CA GLN A 123 -0.72 7.73 -12.25
C GLN A 123 -1.44 6.48 -11.74
N CYS A 124 -1.54 5.41 -12.54
CA CYS A 124 -2.17 4.15 -12.12
C CYS A 124 -1.15 3.06 -11.75
N ILE A 125 0.15 3.36 -11.77
CA ILE A 125 1.21 2.38 -11.48
C ILE A 125 1.84 2.66 -10.12
N VAL A 126 1.61 1.76 -9.17
CA VAL A 126 2.22 1.75 -7.85
C VAL A 126 3.31 0.68 -7.82
N VAL A 127 4.43 0.94 -7.15
CA VAL A 127 5.43 -0.10 -6.85
C VAL A 127 5.50 -0.30 -5.35
N ALA A 128 5.15 -1.51 -4.90
CA ALA A 128 5.28 -1.93 -3.51
C ALA A 128 6.72 -2.39 -3.23
N ILE A 129 7.30 -1.86 -2.16
CA ILE A 129 8.64 -2.18 -1.67
C ILE A 129 8.53 -2.67 -0.24
N ASP A 130 8.79 -3.96 -0.03
CA ASP A 130 8.89 -4.55 1.30
C ASP A 130 10.36 -4.52 1.72
N ALA A 131 10.69 -3.67 2.69
CA ALA A 131 12.06 -3.41 3.10
C ALA A 131 12.33 -3.84 4.53
N LYS A 132 13.50 -4.42 4.76
CA LYS A 132 13.99 -4.83 6.09
C LYS A 132 15.34 -4.19 6.38
N THR A 133 15.55 -3.75 7.62
CA THR A 133 16.82 -3.22 8.09
C THR A 133 17.87 -4.33 8.14
N VAL A 134 18.98 -4.16 7.44
CA VAL A 134 20.11 -5.11 7.43
C VAL A 134 21.32 -4.58 8.21
N SER A 135 21.45 -3.26 8.32
CA SER A 135 22.39 -2.57 9.20
C SER A 135 21.92 -1.13 9.41
N PRO A 136 22.50 -0.37 10.36
CA PRO A 136 22.11 1.03 10.58
C PRO A 136 22.16 1.85 9.28
N GLY A 137 21.01 2.44 8.91
CA GLY A 137 20.86 3.26 7.70
C GLY A 137 20.87 2.48 6.38
N LYS A 138 20.73 1.14 6.40
CA LYS A 138 20.66 0.31 5.20
C LYS A 138 19.47 -0.63 5.25
N TRP A 139 18.72 -0.67 4.16
CA TRP A 139 17.52 -1.49 4.03
C TRP A 139 17.56 -2.30 2.74
N GLU A 140 17.29 -3.58 2.87
CA GLU A 140 17.25 -4.53 1.76
C GLU A 140 15.80 -4.85 1.41
N ILE A 141 15.51 -5.01 0.12
CA ILE A 141 14.20 -5.43 -0.39
C ILE A 141 14.05 -6.94 -0.22
N PHE A 142 12.84 -7.32 0.21
CA PHE A 142 12.38 -8.70 0.25
C PHE A 142 11.23 -8.89 -0.73
N THR A 143 11.10 -10.13 -1.22
CA THR A 143 10.03 -10.52 -2.15
C THR A 143 9.30 -11.75 -1.64
N HIS A 144 8.23 -12.17 -2.36
CA HIS A 144 7.43 -13.34 -2.03
C HIS A 144 6.84 -13.30 -0.61
N GLY A 145 6.21 -12.17 -0.26
CA GLY A 145 5.64 -11.98 1.09
C GLY A 145 6.73 -11.95 2.17
N GLY A 146 7.86 -11.32 1.90
CA GLY A 146 8.94 -11.16 2.87
C GLY A 146 9.85 -12.39 3.06
N ARG A 147 9.67 -13.45 2.27
CA ARG A 147 10.36 -14.72 2.46
C ARG A 147 11.72 -14.80 1.77
N ARG A 148 11.99 -13.94 0.78
CA ARG A 148 13.22 -14.00 -0.03
C ARG A 148 13.94 -12.67 -0.02
N ALA A 149 15.12 -12.64 0.59
CA ALA A 149 16.08 -11.54 0.50
C ALA A 149 16.60 -11.39 -0.94
N THR A 150 16.84 -10.18 -1.40
CA THR A 150 17.24 -9.91 -2.79
C THR A 150 18.65 -9.35 -2.94
N GLY A 151 19.25 -8.86 -1.85
CA GLY A 151 20.51 -8.10 -1.88
C GLY A 151 20.37 -6.68 -2.45
N ILE A 152 19.16 -6.23 -2.79
CA ILE A 152 18.91 -4.94 -3.43
C ILE A 152 18.63 -3.87 -2.37
N ASP A 153 19.34 -2.76 -2.43
CA ASP A 153 19.09 -1.60 -1.57
C ASP A 153 17.75 -0.93 -1.89
N ALA A 154 16.93 -0.71 -0.86
CA ALA A 154 15.57 -0.19 -1.02
C ALA A 154 15.53 1.24 -1.58
N VAL A 155 16.48 2.11 -1.18
CA VAL A 155 16.54 3.50 -1.65
C VAL A 155 16.99 3.57 -3.11
N ALA A 156 17.99 2.76 -3.48
CA ALA A 156 18.44 2.67 -4.87
C ALA A 156 17.34 2.13 -5.79
N PHE A 157 16.60 1.13 -5.34
CA PHE A 157 15.49 0.57 -6.12
C PHE A 157 14.32 1.56 -6.26
N ALA A 158 13.99 2.30 -5.20
CA ALA A 158 12.98 3.34 -5.26
C ALA A 158 13.28 4.37 -6.36
N ARG A 159 14.53 4.81 -6.47
CA ARG A 159 14.99 5.69 -7.57
C ARG A 159 14.85 5.02 -8.93
N THR A 160 15.20 3.73 -9.03
CA THR A 160 15.10 2.98 -10.27
C THR A 160 13.66 2.92 -10.75
N VAL A 161 12.71 2.51 -9.92
CA VAL A 161 11.29 2.40 -10.34
C VAL A 161 10.65 3.75 -10.60
N ALA A 162 11.03 4.80 -9.87
CA ALA A 162 10.61 6.17 -10.16
C ALA A 162 11.08 6.61 -11.56
N SER A 163 12.35 6.35 -11.90
CA SER A 163 12.88 6.64 -13.25
C SER A 163 12.25 5.81 -14.36
N LYS A 164 11.70 4.64 -14.04
CA LYS A 164 10.95 3.77 -14.97
C LYS A 164 9.48 4.17 -15.12
N GLY A 165 9.01 5.20 -14.42
CA GLY A 165 7.67 5.74 -14.58
C GLY A 165 6.66 5.22 -13.56
N ALA A 166 7.09 4.67 -12.43
CA ALA A 166 6.19 4.49 -11.29
C ALA A 166 5.56 5.83 -10.90
N GLY A 167 4.26 5.84 -10.67
CA GLY A 167 3.54 7.03 -10.23
C GLY A 167 3.55 7.20 -8.72
N GLU A 168 3.76 6.10 -7.97
CA GLU A 168 3.74 6.09 -6.51
C GLU A 168 4.52 4.89 -5.96
N ILE A 169 5.06 5.02 -4.76
CA ILE A 169 5.71 3.92 -4.02
C ILE A 169 4.90 3.59 -2.77
N LEU A 170 4.52 2.33 -2.60
CA LEU A 170 4.00 1.78 -1.34
C LEU A 170 5.16 1.14 -0.58
N LEU A 171 5.64 1.80 0.47
CA LEU A 171 6.82 1.39 1.22
C LEU A 171 6.42 0.74 2.54
N THR A 172 6.63 -0.57 2.66
CA THR A 172 6.36 -1.33 3.89
C THR A 172 7.65 -1.66 4.62
N SER A 173 7.73 -1.24 5.89
CA SER A 173 8.80 -1.71 6.78
C SER A 173 8.42 -3.05 7.39
N MET A 174 9.11 -4.12 6.99
CA MET A 174 8.91 -5.45 7.53
C MET A 174 9.28 -5.56 9.02
N ASP A 175 10.23 -4.73 9.49
CA ASP A 175 10.63 -4.70 10.91
C ASP A 175 9.53 -4.14 11.80
N ARG A 176 8.62 -3.35 11.22
CA ARG A 176 7.56 -2.65 11.94
C ARG A 176 6.18 -3.25 11.72
N ASP A 177 5.98 -3.96 10.61
CA ASP A 177 4.67 -4.49 10.26
C ASP A 177 4.10 -5.40 11.35
N GLY A 178 2.85 -5.14 11.75
CA GLY A 178 2.16 -5.83 12.83
C GLY A 178 2.60 -5.45 14.25
N THR A 179 3.69 -4.72 14.47
CA THR A 179 4.27 -4.44 15.79
C THR A 179 3.56 -3.34 16.58
N LYS A 180 2.79 -2.47 15.91
CA LYS A 180 2.16 -1.27 16.49
C LYS A 180 3.14 -0.26 17.11
N SER A 181 4.43 -0.31 16.76
CA SER A 181 5.50 0.53 17.33
C SER A 181 5.87 1.76 16.48
N GLY A 182 5.02 2.10 15.49
CA GLY A 182 5.20 3.22 14.57
C GLY A 182 5.95 2.83 13.29
N PHE A 183 5.89 3.70 12.29
CA PHE A 183 6.62 3.55 11.04
C PHE A 183 8.15 3.50 11.26
N ASN A 184 8.87 2.92 10.32
CA ASN A 184 10.32 3.07 10.25
C ASN A 184 10.64 4.45 9.65
N ILE A 185 10.66 5.47 10.48
CA ILE A 185 10.85 6.87 10.05
C ILE A 185 12.16 7.06 9.27
N PRO A 186 13.33 6.53 9.70
CA PRO A 186 14.55 6.64 8.91
C PRO A 186 14.43 6.06 7.49
N LEU A 187 13.81 4.89 7.34
CA LEU A 187 13.56 4.26 6.05
C LEU A 187 12.62 5.11 5.19
N THR A 188 11.47 5.49 5.77
CA THR A 188 10.44 6.26 5.05
C THR A 188 11.02 7.57 4.52
N ARG A 189 11.75 8.29 5.37
CA ARG A 189 12.40 9.54 5.01
C ARG A 189 13.47 9.36 3.93
N ALA A 190 14.34 8.35 4.08
CA ALA A 190 15.40 8.09 3.10
C ALA A 190 14.84 7.80 1.71
N VAL A 191 13.72 7.07 1.62
CA VAL A 191 13.04 6.80 0.35
C VAL A 191 12.32 8.06 -0.15
N ALA A 192 11.51 8.71 0.68
CA ALA A 192 10.73 9.89 0.29
C ALA A 192 11.61 11.04 -0.22
N ASP A 193 12.75 11.30 0.46
CA ASP A 193 13.69 12.36 0.06
C ASP A 193 14.50 11.98 -1.21
N SER A 194 14.49 10.71 -1.61
CA SER A 194 15.27 10.21 -2.76
C SER A 194 14.54 10.24 -4.09
N VAL A 195 13.21 10.43 -4.08
CA VAL A 195 12.34 10.40 -5.27
C VAL A 195 11.44 11.64 -5.33
N SER A 196 10.92 11.94 -6.51
CA SER A 196 9.96 13.05 -6.73
C SER A 196 8.50 12.59 -6.79
N ILE A 197 8.25 11.29 -6.73
CA ILE A 197 6.90 10.70 -6.74
C ILE A 197 6.42 10.48 -5.30
N PRO A 198 5.09 10.44 -5.07
CA PRO A 198 4.51 10.18 -3.76
C PRO A 198 5.01 8.86 -3.15
N VAL A 199 5.23 8.88 -1.83
CA VAL A 199 5.54 7.69 -1.04
C VAL A 199 4.46 7.49 0.01
N ILE A 200 3.89 6.28 0.05
CA ILE A 200 2.93 5.82 1.05
C ILE A 200 3.72 5.08 2.14
N ALA A 201 3.65 5.57 3.37
CA ALA A 201 4.25 4.86 4.52
C ALA A 201 3.35 3.71 4.98
N SER A 202 3.92 2.53 5.16
CA SER A 202 3.22 1.31 5.60
C SER A 202 4.03 0.51 6.63
N GLY A 203 3.30 -0.18 7.52
CA GLY A 203 3.86 -1.07 8.54
C GLY A 203 4.13 -0.39 9.88
N GLY A 204 3.47 -0.87 10.94
CA GLY A 204 3.76 -0.51 12.33
C GLY A 204 2.82 0.48 13.00
N VAL A 205 1.76 0.95 12.35
CA VAL A 205 0.84 1.93 12.96
C VAL A 205 0.09 1.31 14.14
N GLY A 206 0.16 1.98 15.30
CA GLY A 206 -0.53 1.58 16.51
C GLY A 206 -1.27 2.73 17.20
N THR A 207 -0.87 3.99 16.95
CA THR A 207 -1.48 5.20 17.49
C THR A 207 -1.70 6.25 16.41
N LEU A 208 -2.50 7.29 16.70
CA LEU A 208 -2.72 8.39 15.78
C LEU A 208 -1.45 9.25 15.59
N ASP A 209 -0.60 9.35 16.61
CA ASP A 209 0.68 10.07 16.52
C ASP A 209 1.63 9.41 15.51
N HIS A 210 1.59 8.09 15.38
CA HIS A 210 2.38 7.41 14.35
C HIS A 210 2.03 7.86 12.93
N LEU A 211 0.74 8.20 12.66
CA LEU A 211 0.32 8.75 11.37
C LEU A 211 0.92 10.15 11.14
N VAL A 212 0.94 10.98 12.18
CA VAL A 212 1.57 12.31 12.16
C VAL A 212 3.07 12.18 11.88
N ASP A 213 3.76 11.30 12.61
CA ASP A 213 5.21 11.08 12.45
C ASP A 213 5.58 10.61 11.04
N GLY A 214 4.78 9.72 10.46
CA GLY A 214 4.98 9.24 9.08
C GLY A 214 5.04 10.37 8.05
N VAL A 215 4.22 11.40 8.25
CA VAL A 215 4.17 12.57 7.35
C VAL A 215 5.20 13.62 7.73
N THR A 216 5.26 14.02 9.00
CA THR A 216 6.08 15.17 9.44
C THR A 216 7.56 14.83 9.54
N GLN A 217 7.89 13.63 9.97
CA GLN A 217 9.26 13.16 10.15
C GLN A 217 9.70 12.22 9.00
N GLY A 218 8.77 11.38 8.51
CA GLY A 218 9.03 10.43 7.43
C GLY A 218 8.91 11.03 6.03
N HIS A 219 8.31 12.23 5.89
CA HIS A 219 8.03 12.93 4.62
C HIS A 219 7.11 12.14 3.67
N ALA A 220 6.32 11.21 4.20
CA ALA A 220 5.36 10.48 3.40
C ALA A 220 4.22 11.39 2.89
N SER A 221 3.76 11.13 1.68
CA SER A 221 2.60 11.82 1.06
C SER A 221 1.27 11.19 1.42
N ALA A 222 1.30 9.95 1.91
CA ALA A 222 0.15 9.20 2.39
C ALA A 222 0.58 8.20 3.46
N VAL A 223 -0.38 7.77 4.28
CA VAL A 223 -0.19 6.77 5.32
C VAL A 223 -1.18 5.63 5.11
N LEU A 224 -0.66 4.40 5.14
CA LEU A 224 -1.44 3.18 5.02
C LEU A 224 -1.48 2.47 6.37
N ALA A 225 -2.67 2.09 6.79
CA ALA A 225 -2.87 1.34 8.02
C ALA A 225 -4.01 0.32 7.86
N ALA A 226 -3.89 -0.80 8.55
CA ALA A 226 -4.87 -1.87 8.53
C ALA A 226 -5.51 -2.07 9.91
N SER A 227 -4.78 -2.63 10.85
CA SER A 227 -5.33 -3.14 12.12
C SER A 227 -6.01 -2.07 12.97
N ILE A 228 -5.50 -0.84 13.04
CA ILE A 228 -6.09 0.22 13.87
C ILE A 228 -7.49 0.63 13.39
N PHE A 229 -7.73 0.55 12.09
CA PHE A 229 -9.03 0.84 11.48
C PHE A 229 -9.92 -0.41 11.47
N HIS A 230 -9.38 -1.54 11.06
CA HIS A 230 -10.11 -2.78 10.90
C HIS A 230 -10.71 -3.31 12.22
N PHE A 231 -9.96 -3.21 13.31
CA PHE A 231 -10.44 -3.58 14.65
C PHE A 231 -11.13 -2.43 15.41
N GLY A 232 -11.41 -1.31 14.73
CA GLY A 232 -12.13 -0.19 15.34
C GLY A 232 -11.40 0.50 16.49
N THR A 233 -10.07 0.37 16.59
CA THR A 233 -9.28 1.09 17.60
C THR A 233 -9.43 2.60 17.40
N PHE A 234 -9.41 3.06 16.15
CA PHE A 234 -9.67 4.43 15.75
C PHE A 234 -10.52 4.45 14.48
N THR A 235 -11.31 5.52 14.31
CA THR A 235 -12.03 5.79 13.06
C THR A 235 -11.16 6.62 12.10
N ILE A 236 -11.48 6.57 10.80
CA ILE A 236 -10.85 7.43 9.78
C ILE A 236 -11.03 8.91 10.14
N GLY A 237 -12.22 9.30 10.59
CA GLY A 237 -12.50 10.67 11.01
C GLY A 237 -11.63 11.13 12.18
N GLN A 238 -11.42 10.30 13.20
CA GLN A 238 -10.51 10.59 14.30
C GLN A 238 -9.06 10.77 13.81
N ALA A 239 -8.61 9.88 12.93
CA ALA A 239 -7.26 9.98 12.35
C ALA A 239 -7.07 11.28 11.55
N LYS A 240 -8.04 11.64 10.71
CA LYS A 240 -8.00 12.89 9.93
C LYS A 240 -8.02 14.13 10.83
N ALA A 241 -8.88 14.15 11.83
CA ALA A 241 -8.97 15.27 12.78
C ALA A 241 -7.64 15.43 13.56
N HIS A 242 -7.04 14.34 14.02
CA HIS A 242 -5.78 14.35 14.75
C HIS A 242 -4.63 14.87 13.88
N MET A 243 -4.50 14.37 12.65
CA MET A 243 -3.48 14.83 11.70
C MET A 243 -3.68 16.30 11.30
N ALA A 244 -4.93 16.74 11.11
CA ALA A 244 -5.25 18.14 10.83
C ALA A 244 -4.88 19.06 12.00
N ALA A 245 -5.14 18.65 13.25
CA ALA A 245 -4.73 19.37 14.45
C ALA A 245 -3.21 19.51 14.58
N ALA A 246 -2.44 18.55 14.04
CA ALA A 246 -0.99 18.63 13.91
C ALA A 246 -0.50 19.49 12.72
N GLY A 247 -1.40 20.19 12.01
CA GLY A 247 -1.08 21.07 10.90
C GLY A 247 -0.91 20.38 9.54
N ILE A 248 -1.24 19.09 9.44
CA ILE A 248 -1.15 18.35 8.18
C ILE A 248 -2.39 18.66 7.31
N PRO A 249 -2.22 19.03 6.04
CA PRO A 249 -3.34 19.28 5.14
C PRO A 249 -4.16 18.01 4.88
N MET A 250 -5.39 17.93 5.41
CA MET A 250 -6.29 16.78 5.29
C MET A 250 -7.57 17.13 4.51
N ARG A 251 -8.21 16.12 3.91
CA ARG A 251 -9.59 16.19 3.41
C ARG A 251 -10.52 15.79 4.56
N LEU A 252 -11.22 16.74 5.16
CA LEU A 252 -12.04 16.51 6.35
C LEU A 252 -13.50 16.13 6.05
N THR A 253 -13.87 16.06 4.77
CA THR A 253 -15.23 15.68 4.30
C THR A 253 -15.12 14.69 3.20
#